data_1485d6db443647fb9fb48e893dd0f959
#
_entry.id   1485d6db443647fb9fb48e893dd0f959
#
_cell.length_a   1.000
_cell.length_b   1.000
_cell.length_c   1.000
_cell.angle_alpha   90.00
_cell.angle_beta   90.00
_cell.angle_gamma   90.00
#
_symmetry.space_group_name_H-M   'P 1'
#
loop_
_entity.id
_entity.type
_entity.pdbx_description
1 polymer ?
#
loop_
_entity_poly.entity_id
_entity_poly.type
_entity_poly.pdbx_seq_one_letter_code
_entity_poly.pdbx_strand_id
1 'polypeptide(L)'
;MIQINELTVSSKQQGLSIPAALFVLVVVAMLATAMHKILGQGEQSNAREILAMRALMAAESGIERGLNQVLENNPASCSGNLSAPPSFLNPLITAWSLSANGMNNCEVTVSCGAAQIDSDSDGVLENYYTLRSSGQCGPPGDRAFRIVEVQARG
;
A
#
# COMPACT_ATOMS: atom_id res chain seq x y z
N MET A 1 5.31 -42.46 -73.01
CA MET A 1 6.25 -41.37 -72.82
C MET A 1 5.44 -40.11 -72.35
N ILE A 2 5.45 -39.83 -71.08
CA ILE A 2 4.74 -38.63 -70.50
C ILE A 2 5.82 -37.58 -70.28
N GLN A 3 5.75 -36.50 -71.05
CA GLN A 3 6.59 -35.30 -70.83
C GLN A 3 6.02 -34.48 -69.69
N ILE A 4 6.76 -34.39 -68.60
CA ILE A 4 6.44 -33.49 -67.48
C ILE A 4 7.06 -32.15 -67.83
N ASN A 5 6.20 -31.17 -68.15
CA ASN A 5 6.60 -29.80 -68.37
C ASN A 5 6.93 -29.17 -67.00
N GLU A 6 8.19 -28.95 -66.71
CA GLU A 6 8.61 -28.16 -65.54
C GLU A 6 8.20 -26.68 -65.74
N LEU A 7 7.20 -26.26 -64.97
CA LEU A 7 6.84 -24.87 -64.80
C LEU A 7 7.88 -24.18 -63.91
N THR A 8 8.91 -23.60 -64.50
CA THR A 8 9.81 -22.71 -63.79
C THR A 8 9.04 -21.43 -63.36
N VAL A 9 8.61 -21.42 -62.13
CA VAL A 9 8.10 -20.20 -61.51
C VAL A 9 9.28 -19.27 -61.21
N SER A 10 9.53 -18.36 -62.15
CA SER A 10 10.47 -17.25 -61.93
C SER A 10 9.91 -16.33 -60.83
N SER A 11 10.30 -16.54 -59.58
CA SER A 11 10.03 -15.62 -58.51
C SER A 11 10.88 -14.35 -58.74
N LYS A 12 10.26 -13.29 -59.26
CA LYS A 12 10.83 -11.96 -59.23
C LYS A 12 11.05 -11.59 -57.77
N GLN A 13 12.26 -11.74 -57.28
CA GLN A 13 12.69 -11.12 -56.02
C GLN A 13 12.61 -9.61 -56.18
N GLN A 14 11.48 -9.02 -55.82
CA GLN A 14 11.36 -7.58 -55.63
C GLN A 14 12.15 -7.27 -54.35
N GLY A 15 13.37 -6.80 -54.52
CA GLY A 15 14.20 -6.31 -53.40
C GLY A 15 13.42 -5.28 -52.63
N LEU A 16 13.20 -5.55 -51.34
CA LEU A 16 12.64 -4.57 -50.43
C LEU A 16 13.46 -3.28 -50.56
N SER A 17 12.86 -2.20 -51.00
CA SER A 17 13.63 -0.98 -51.23
C SER A 17 14.24 -0.51 -49.92
N ILE A 18 15.47 -0.06 -49.93
CA ILE A 18 16.20 0.47 -48.77
C ILE A 18 15.33 1.43 -47.93
N PRO A 19 14.49 2.32 -48.49
CA PRO A 19 13.57 3.16 -47.75
C PRO A 19 12.55 2.38 -46.92
N ALA A 20 12.01 1.25 -47.41
CA ALA A 20 11.05 0.44 -46.66
C ALA A 20 11.71 -0.24 -45.44
N ALA A 21 12.94 -0.74 -45.64
CA ALA A 21 13.70 -1.32 -44.53
C ALA A 21 14.01 -0.30 -43.42
N LEU A 22 14.41 0.90 -43.78
CA LEU A 22 14.63 2.00 -42.82
C LEU A 22 13.36 2.39 -42.10
N PHE A 23 12.22 2.47 -42.78
CA PHE A 23 10.94 2.77 -42.16
C PHE A 23 10.57 1.72 -41.11
N VAL A 24 10.70 0.43 -41.42
CA VAL A 24 10.43 -0.66 -40.47
C VAL A 24 11.34 -0.57 -39.25
N LEU A 25 12.64 -0.31 -39.42
CA LEU A 25 13.57 -0.14 -38.31
C LEU A 25 13.17 1.01 -37.39
N VAL A 26 12.78 2.16 -37.94
CA VAL A 26 12.33 3.31 -37.13
C VAL A 26 11.06 2.97 -36.36
N VAL A 27 10.08 2.33 -36.98
CA VAL A 27 8.84 1.92 -36.30
C VAL A 27 9.12 0.93 -35.17
N VAL A 28 9.95 -0.08 -35.42
CA VAL A 28 10.32 -1.06 -34.38
C VAL A 28 11.06 -0.38 -33.21
N ALA A 29 11.97 0.56 -33.50
CA ALA A 29 12.68 1.29 -32.46
C ALA A 29 11.74 2.16 -31.63
N MET A 30 10.73 2.79 -32.23
CA MET A 30 9.70 3.57 -31.49
C MET A 30 8.85 2.66 -30.61
N LEU A 31 8.43 1.51 -31.09
CA LEU A 31 7.67 0.53 -30.30
C LEU A 31 8.49 -0.02 -29.12
N ALA A 32 9.76 -0.34 -29.34
CA ALA A 32 10.65 -0.80 -28.27
C ALA A 32 10.81 0.24 -27.16
N THR A 33 10.99 1.52 -27.52
CA THR A 33 11.09 2.59 -26.50
C THR A 33 9.80 2.80 -25.74
N ALA A 34 8.64 2.66 -26.35
CA ALA A 34 7.34 2.74 -25.69
C ALA A 34 7.16 1.60 -24.68
N MET A 35 7.53 0.38 -25.03
CA MET A 35 7.46 -0.78 -24.12
C MET A 35 8.38 -0.62 -22.89
N HIS A 36 9.59 -0.12 -23.06
CA HIS A 36 10.49 0.14 -21.92
C HIS A 36 9.92 1.12 -20.89
N LYS A 37 9.22 2.16 -21.33
CA LYS A 37 8.57 3.10 -20.41
C LYS A 37 7.46 2.47 -19.61
N ILE A 38 6.63 1.63 -20.22
CA ILE A 38 5.50 0.95 -19.55
C ILE A 38 6.01 -0.05 -18.51
N LEU A 39 7.03 -0.83 -18.84
CA LEU A 39 7.61 -1.83 -17.92
C LEU A 39 8.26 -1.17 -16.71
N GLY A 40 9.01 -0.08 -16.89
CA GLY A 40 9.65 0.64 -15.78
C GLY A 40 8.66 1.27 -14.79
N GLN A 41 7.50 1.69 -15.25
CA GLN A 41 6.43 2.20 -14.37
C GLN A 41 5.78 1.09 -13.54
N GLY A 42 5.68 -0.12 -14.08
CA GLY A 42 5.11 -1.28 -13.37
C GLY A 42 5.94 -1.70 -12.15
N GLU A 43 7.26 -1.70 -12.23
CA GLU A 43 8.14 -2.08 -11.12
C GLU A 43 8.05 -1.11 -9.93
N GLN A 44 8.00 0.19 -10.19
CA GLN A 44 7.83 1.21 -9.15
C GLN A 44 6.46 1.13 -8.47
N SER A 45 5.41 0.82 -9.22
CA SER A 45 4.07 0.63 -8.69
C SER A 45 4.01 -0.55 -7.73
N ASN A 46 4.57 -1.70 -8.12
CA ASN A 46 4.61 -2.91 -7.30
C ASN A 46 5.41 -2.71 -6.00
N ALA A 47 6.54 -2.00 -6.05
CA ALA A 47 7.33 -1.71 -4.87
C ALA A 47 6.56 -0.85 -3.86
N ARG A 48 5.84 0.16 -4.34
CA ARG A 48 4.99 1.01 -3.49
C ARG A 48 3.81 0.27 -2.90
N GLU A 49 3.21 -0.65 -3.64
CA GLU A 49 2.12 -1.48 -3.15
C GLU A 49 2.58 -2.38 -2.00
N ILE A 50 3.75 -3.03 -2.13
CA ILE A 50 4.34 -3.84 -1.05
C ILE A 50 4.61 -2.98 0.20
N LEU A 51 5.17 -1.78 0.03
CA LEU A 51 5.39 -0.87 1.15
C LEU A 51 4.06 -0.43 1.80
N ALA A 52 3.02 -0.21 1.00
CA ALA A 52 1.69 0.15 1.49
C ALA A 52 1.04 -0.99 2.30
N MET A 53 1.19 -2.24 1.86
CA MET A 53 0.73 -3.41 2.63
C MET A 53 1.49 -3.57 3.94
N ARG A 54 2.80 -3.38 3.93
CA ARG A 54 3.60 -3.40 5.17
C ARG A 54 3.19 -2.28 6.14
N ALA A 55 2.94 -1.08 5.63
CA ALA A 55 2.45 0.04 6.44
C ALA A 55 1.07 -0.26 7.05
N LEU A 56 0.19 -0.97 6.33
CA LEU A 56 -1.10 -1.40 6.84
C LEU A 56 -0.92 -2.43 7.96
N MET A 57 -0.14 -3.49 7.75
CA MET A 57 0.15 -4.50 8.78
C MET A 57 0.80 -3.87 10.02
N ALA A 58 1.66 -2.89 9.83
CA ALA A 58 2.27 -2.13 10.92
C ALA A 58 1.20 -1.37 11.72
N ALA A 59 0.27 -0.69 11.04
CA ALA A 59 -0.83 0.03 11.69
C ALA A 59 -1.77 -0.92 12.44
N GLU A 60 -2.11 -2.08 11.87
CA GLU A 60 -2.93 -3.11 12.51
C GLU A 60 -2.26 -3.66 13.78
N SER A 61 -0.96 -3.96 13.74
CA SER A 61 -0.22 -4.39 14.94
C SER A 61 -0.20 -3.33 16.03
N GLY A 62 -0.21 -2.05 15.64
CA GLY A 62 -0.36 -0.92 16.55
C GLY A 62 -1.72 -0.90 17.24
N ILE A 63 -2.79 -1.15 16.50
CA ILE A 63 -4.14 -1.26 17.05
C ILE A 63 -4.23 -2.39 18.08
N GLU A 64 -3.75 -3.58 17.74
CA GLU A 64 -3.77 -4.74 18.67
C GLU A 64 -3.04 -4.43 19.97
N ARG A 65 -1.84 -3.86 19.86
CA ARG A 65 -1.08 -3.44 21.03
C ARG A 65 -1.77 -2.35 21.83
N GLY A 66 -2.37 -1.37 21.15
CA GLY A 66 -3.12 -0.28 21.79
C GLY A 66 -4.36 -0.78 22.52
N LEU A 67 -5.13 -1.68 21.90
CA LEU A 67 -6.29 -2.32 22.52
C LEU A 67 -5.91 -3.12 23.78
N ASN A 68 -4.87 -3.93 23.70
CA ASN A 68 -4.37 -4.67 24.87
C ASN A 68 -3.97 -3.71 25.99
N GLN A 69 -3.30 -2.62 25.68
CA GLN A 69 -2.89 -1.63 26.67
C GLN A 69 -4.08 -0.93 27.32
N VAL A 70 -5.12 -0.59 26.56
CA VAL A 70 -6.30 0.13 27.05
C VAL A 70 -7.26 -0.77 27.79
N LEU A 71 -7.56 -1.96 27.25
CA LEU A 71 -8.59 -2.85 27.78
C LEU A 71 -8.10 -3.72 28.94
N GLU A 72 -6.86 -4.21 28.88
CA GLU A 72 -6.34 -5.16 29.87
C GLU A 72 -5.45 -4.53 30.94
N ASN A 73 -4.57 -3.59 30.52
CA ASN A 73 -3.53 -3.11 31.45
C ASN A 73 -3.87 -1.78 32.11
N ASN A 74 -4.36 -0.80 31.38
CA ASN A 74 -4.63 0.52 31.98
C ASN A 74 -5.62 1.35 31.13
N PRO A 75 -6.92 1.26 31.40
CA PRO A 75 -7.92 2.09 30.75
C PRO A 75 -7.66 3.60 30.88
N ALA A 76 -7.06 4.02 32.01
CA ALA A 76 -6.74 5.42 32.26
C ALA A 76 -5.61 5.97 31.35
N SER A 77 -4.86 5.10 30.67
CA SER A 77 -3.83 5.53 29.71
C SER A 77 -4.44 6.19 28.46
N CYS A 78 -5.72 5.95 28.20
CA CYS A 78 -6.49 6.59 27.15
C CYS A 78 -7.21 7.82 27.71
N SER A 79 -6.46 8.86 28.08
CA SER A 79 -7.04 10.10 28.59
C SER A 79 -7.47 11.01 27.43
N GLY A 80 -8.70 10.86 26.99
CA GLY A 80 -9.39 11.83 26.14
C GLY A 80 -10.41 12.61 26.95
N ASN A 81 -10.54 13.90 26.70
CA ASN A 81 -11.63 14.67 27.26
C ASN A 81 -12.94 14.05 26.77
N LEU A 82 -13.81 13.66 27.70
CA LEU A 82 -15.10 12.98 27.47
C LEU A 82 -16.12 13.81 26.67
N SER A 83 -15.67 14.92 26.11
CA SER A 83 -16.47 15.80 25.25
C SER A 83 -16.18 15.45 23.78
N ALA A 84 -17.20 15.06 23.05
CA ALA A 84 -17.12 14.77 21.61
C ALA A 84 -16.63 16.00 20.81
N PRO A 85 -15.78 15.83 19.76
CA PRO A 85 -15.21 14.60 19.24
C PRO A 85 -13.94 14.18 20.01
N PRO A 86 -13.56 12.88 20.00
CA PRO A 86 -12.39 12.41 20.72
C PRO A 86 -11.14 13.14 20.21
N SER A 87 -10.46 13.82 21.13
CA SER A 87 -9.22 14.51 20.80
C SER A 87 -8.07 13.50 20.77
N PHE A 88 -7.53 13.20 19.62
CA PHE A 88 -6.37 12.30 19.44
C PHE A 88 -5.03 12.97 19.83
N LEU A 89 -5.06 13.92 20.74
CA LEU A 89 -3.89 14.75 21.05
C LEU A 89 -2.83 14.04 21.90
N ASN A 90 -3.17 12.97 22.61
CA ASN A 90 -2.21 12.24 23.43
C ASN A 90 -1.85 10.91 22.76
N PRO A 91 -0.60 10.74 22.26
CA PRO A 91 -0.18 9.45 21.76
C PRO A 91 -0.12 8.43 22.91
N LEU A 92 -0.82 7.32 22.74
CA LEU A 92 -0.78 6.17 23.65
C LEU A 92 0.56 5.44 23.52
N ILE A 93 1.02 5.31 22.29
CA ILE A 93 2.32 4.71 21.94
C ILE A 93 3.04 5.72 21.04
N THR A 94 4.11 6.31 21.58
CA THR A 94 5.04 7.13 20.80
C THR A 94 5.96 6.22 20.00
N ALA A 95 6.26 6.59 18.78
CA ALA A 95 7.15 5.94 17.83
C ALA A 95 7.71 4.56 18.25
N TRP A 96 7.07 3.49 17.77
CA TRP A 96 7.50 2.12 17.99
C TRP A 96 8.02 1.52 16.68
N SER A 97 9.32 1.18 16.66
CA SER A 97 9.95 0.55 15.49
C SER A 97 9.70 -0.96 15.49
N LEU A 98 9.25 -1.47 14.35
CA LEU A 98 9.06 -2.89 14.13
C LEU A 98 10.35 -3.53 13.62
N SER A 99 10.84 -4.56 14.33
CA SER A 99 12.07 -5.29 13.99
C SER A 99 11.83 -6.68 13.41
N ALA A 100 10.56 -7.04 13.14
CA ALA A 100 10.22 -8.33 12.56
C ALA A 100 10.74 -8.46 11.11
N ASN A 101 11.04 -9.70 10.68
CA ASN A 101 11.45 -9.97 9.30
C ASN A 101 10.43 -9.45 8.30
N GLY A 102 10.87 -8.65 7.35
CA GLY A 102 10.02 -8.01 6.35
C GLY A 102 9.38 -6.69 6.78
N MET A 103 9.50 -6.28 8.07
CA MET A 103 8.96 -5.03 8.62
C MET A 103 10.07 -4.02 8.96
N ASN A 104 11.30 -4.25 8.51
CA ASN A 104 12.41 -3.32 8.72
C ASN A 104 12.08 -1.94 8.15
N ASN A 105 12.45 -0.90 8.88
CA ASN A 105 12.10 0.50 8.58
C ASN A 105 10.59 0.81 8.64
N CYS A 106 9.83 0.03 9.42
CA CYS A 106 8.46 0.35 9.78
C CYS A 106 8.40 0.96 11.18
N GLU A 107 7.61 2.00 11.30
CA GLU A 107 7.36 2.73 12.54
C GLU A 107 5.87 2.88 12.75
N VAL A 108 5.42 2.76 14.00
CA VAL A 108 4.01 2.85 14.37
C VAL A 108 3.83 3.87 15.47
N THR A 109 2.79 4.67 15.34
CA THR A 109 2.32 5.55 16.43
C THR A 109 0.85 5.26 16.67
N VAL A 110 0.44 5.19 17.93
CA VAL A 110 -0.94 4.97 18.31
C VAL A 110 -1.41 6.10 19.21
N SER A 111 -2.56 6.65 18.90
CA SER A 111 -3.28 7.62 19.72
C SER A 111 -4.64 7.08 20.10
N CYS A 112 -5.16 7.47 21.26
CA CYS A 112 -6.48 7.08 21.68
C CYS A 112 -7.27 8.23 22.30
N GLY A 113 -8.58 8.13 22.19
CA GLY A 113 -9.56 8.96 22.87
C GLY A 113 -10.58 8.07 23.58
N ALA A 114 -11.06 8.50 24.75
CA ALA A 114 -12.12 7.82 25.48
C ALA A 114 -13.35 8.72 25.58
N ALA A 115 -14.53 8.12 25.52
CA ALA A 115 -15.81 8.77 25.77
C ALA A 115 -16.66 7.88 26.69
N GLN A 116 -17.46 8.51 27.56
CA GLN A 116 -18.47 7.81 28.35
C GLN A 116 -19.83 8.11 27.78
N ILE A 117 -20.58 7.10 27.44
CA ILE A 117 -21.87 7.22 26.77
C ILE A 117 -22.83 6.22 27.46
N ASP A 118 -24.03 6.69 27.82
CA ASP A 118 -25.16 5.83 28.18
C ASP A 118 -25.85 5.42 26.86
N SER A 119 -25.52 4.23 26.37
CA SER A 119 -25.96 3.79 25.03
C SER A 119 -27.36 3.20 25.03
N ASP A 120 -27.84 2.71 26.17
CA ASP A 120 -29.15 2.05 26.32
C ASP A 120 -30.12 2.82 27.23
N SER A 121 -29.70 3.98 27.73
CA SER A 121 -30.50 4.87 28.60
C SER A 121 -30.90 4.20 29.92
N ASP A 122 -30.07 3.31 30.44
CA ASP A 122 -30.26 2.67 31.75
C ASP A 122 -29.65 3.46 32.92
N GLY A 123 -28.98 4.57 32.59
CA GLY A 123 -28.30 5.45 33.57
C GLY A 123 -26.87 4.99 33.88
N VAL A 124 -26.36 3.94 33.28
CA VAL A 124 -24.99 3.45 33.44
C VAL A 124 -24.13 3.99 32.27
N LEU A 125 -23.02 4.64 32.62
CA LEU A 125 -22.09 5.15 31.64
C LEU A 125 -21.11 4.06 31.20
N GLU A 126 -21.06 3.77 29.92
CA GLU A 126 -20.12 2.82 29.33
C GLU A 126 -18.92 3.55 28.74
N ASN A 127 -17.75 2.95 28.84
CA ASN A 127 -16.54 3.49 28.25
C ASN A 127 -16.40 3.07 26.79
N TYR A 128 -16.28 4.04 25.90
CA TYR A 128 -15.97 3.84 24.49
C TYR A 128 -14.58 4.41 24.21
N TYR A 129 -13.74 3.58 23.63
CA TYR A 129 -12.38 3.92 23.26
C TYR A 129 -12.27 4.00 21.74
N THR A 130 -11.75 5.10 21.21
CA THR A 130 -11.39 5.23 19.81
C THR A 130 -9.88 5.24 19.70
N LEU A 131 -9.32 4.22 19.05
CA LEU A 131 -7.90 4.10 18.82
C LEU A 131 -7.59 4.39 17.35
N ARG A 132 -6.55 5.18 17.14
CA ARG A 132 -6.05 5.50 15.81
C ARG A 132 -4.57 5.16 15.74
N SER A 133 -4.23 4.19 14.90
CA SER A 133 -2.87 3.76 14.63
C SER A 133 -2.41 4.22 13.27
N SER A 134 -1.19 4.71 13.22
CA SER A 134 -0.51 5.18 12.03
C SER A 134 0.75 4.36 11.82
N GLY A 135 0.78 3.57 10.76
CA GLY A 135 1.95 2.81 10.32
C GLY A 135 2.63 3.48 9.13
N GLN A 136 3.94 3.60 9.18
CA GLN A 136 4.75 4.07 8.07
C GLN A 136 5.91 3.11 7.82
N CYS A 137 6.15 2.77 6.54
CA CYS A 137 7.21 1.85 6.13
C CYS A 137 7.96 2.38 4.92
N GLY A 138 9.26 2.17 4.87
CA GLY A 138 10.10 2.51 3.72
C GLY A 138 11.28 3.42 4.05
N PRO A 139 12.19 3.60 3.10
CA PRO A 139 13.34 4.49 3.26
C PRO A 139 12.91 5.96 3.25
N PRO A 140 13.74 6.86 3.80
CA PRO A 140 13.52 8.30 3.68
C PRO A 140 13.33 8.72 2.22
N GLY A 141 12.24 9.40 1.91
CA GLY A 141 11.92 9.87 0.55
C GLY A 141 10.97 8.95 -0.24
N ASP A 142 10.78 7.69 0.16
CA ASP A 142 9.81 6.77 -0.47
C ASP A 142 9.10 5.94 0.62
N ARG A 143 8.35 6.63 1.48
CA ARG A 143 7.59 6.01 2.57
C ARG A 143 6.14 5.82 2.19
N ALA A 144 5.61 4.64 2.47
CA ALA A 144 4.18 4.38 2.48
C ALA A 144 3.62 4.65 3.88
N PHE A 145 2.42 5.19 3.92
CA PHE A 145 1.72 5.54 5.14
C PHE A 145 0.29 5.00 5.12
N ARG A 146 -0.14 4.41 6.24
CA ARG A 146 -1.51 3.91 6.43
C ARG A 146 -2.00 4.22 7.82
N ILE A 147 -3.29 4.50 7.91
CA ILE A 147 -3.97 4.76 9.18
C ILE A 147 -5.09 3.73 9.32
N VAL A 148 -5.20 3.16 10.52
CA VAL A 148 -6.31 2.31 10.94
C VAL A 148 -6.95 2.93 12.17
N GLU A 149 -8.26 2.97 12.20
CA GLU A 149 -9.05 3.47 13.33
C GLU A 149 -10.05 2.41 13.76
N VAL A 150 -10.13 2.17 15.07
CA VAL A 150 -10.98 1.16 15.67
C VAL A 150 -11.67 1.74 16.89
N GLN A 151 -12.92 1.37 17.10
CA GLN A 151 -13.66 1.66 18.32
C GLN A 151 -13.85 0.37 19.12
N ALA A 152 -13.64 0.46 20.42
CA ALA A 152 -13.84 -0.63 21.37
C ALA A 152 -14.67 -0.13 22.54
N ARG A 153 -15.49 -1.04 23.12
CA ARG A 153 -16.26 -0.83 24.34
C ARG A 153 -15.60 -1.66 25.46
N GLY A 154 -15.45 -1.06 26.62
CA GLY A 154 -14.86 -1.71 27.79
C GLY A 154 -15.50 -1.27 29.10
#